data_7636fee533a4fe7c29f330d72c0ff3f0
#
_entry.id   7636fee533a4fe7c29f330d72c0ff3f0
#
_cell.length_a   1.000
_cell.length_b   1.000
_cell.length_c   1.000
_cell.angle_alpha   90.00
_cell.angle_beta   90.00
_cell.angle_gamma   90.00
#
_symmetry.space_group_name_H-M   'P 1'
#
loop_
_entity.id
_entity.type
_entity.pdbx_description
1 polymer ?
#
loop_
_entity_poly.entity_id
_entity_poly.type
_entity_poly.pdbx_seq_one_letter_code
_entity_poly.pdbx_strand_id
1 'polypeptide(L)'
;MAKVQKKTAVKRRRERKNVERGQAHIQSSFNNTIVTITDTKGKAISWASAGELGYRGSRKSTPFAAQMAAETAAKAAMEHGMKTVEVFVKGPGQGREAAIRSLQVAGLDITLIKDVTPIPHNGCRPPKRRRV
;
A
#
# COMPACT_ATOMS: atom_id res chain seq x y z
N MET A 1 16.88 31.95 -17.72
CA MET A 1 15.49 31.91 -17.37
C MET A 1 15.25 31.04 -16.16
N ALA A 2 14.69 31.66 -15.14
CA ALA A 2 14.48 30.99 -13.86
C ALA A 2 13.58 29.75 -13.93
N LYS A 3 12.66 29.72 -14.87
CA LYS A 3 11.72 28.60 -15.04
C LYS A 3 12.40 27.29 -15.38
N VAL A 4 13.41 27.32 -16.22
CA VAL A 4 14.13 26.13 -16.64
C VAL A 4 14.98 25.59 -15.50
N GLN A 5 15.58 26.47 -14.74
CA GLN A 5 16.39 26.12 -13.58
C GLN A 5 15.58 25.47 -12.49
N LYS A 6 14.37 25.96 -12.26
CA LYS A 6 13.47 25.38 -11.28
C LYS A 6 13.10 23.94 -11.62
N LYS A 7 12.83 23.67 -12.90
CA LYS A 7 12.52 22.31 -13.35
C LYS A 7 13.68 21.38 -13.13
N THR A 8 14.87 21.84 -13.38
CA THR A 8 16.08 21.03 -13.20
C THR A 8 16.33 20.74 -11.73
N ALA A 9 16.12 21.73 -10.87
CA ALA A 9 16.32 21.55 -9.43
C ALA A 9 15.30 20.59 -8.81
N VAL A 10 14.08 20.56 -9.34
CA VAL A 10 13.02 19.70 -8.82
C VAL A 10 13.19 18.25 -9.25
N LYS A 11 13.87 18.01 -10.36
CA LYS A 11 14.16 16.63 -10.80
C LYS A 11 15.31 16.01 -10.02
N ARG A 12 15.08 15.80 -8.75
CA ARG A 12 16.01 14.99 -7.96
C ARG A 12 15.92 13.56 -8.44
N ARG A 13 17.06 12.99 -8.78
CA ARG A 13 17.12 11.57 -9.09
C ARG A 13 16.69 10.79 -7.86
N ARG A 14 15.63 10.03 -8.00
CA ARG A 14 15.27 9.06 -6.98
C ARG A 14 16.36 8.00 -6.98
N GLU A 15 17.03 7.86 -5.86
CA GLU A 15 18.01 6.80 -5.71
C GLU A 15 17.30 5.46 -5.79
N ARG A 16 17.81 4.58 -6.64
CA ARG A 16 17.34 3.21 -6.67
C ARG A 16 17.82 2.50 -5.42
N LYS A 17 16.88 2.07 -4.64
CA LYS A 17 17.17 1.24 -3.48
C LYS A 17 17.16 -0.20 -3.93
N ASN A 18 18.28 -0.84 -4.12
CA ASN A 18 18.32 -2.24 -4.54
C ASN A 18 17.88 -3.15 -3.40
N VAL A 19 16.59 -3.42 -3.34
CA VAL A 19 15.98 -4.26 -2.31
C VAL A 19 15.26 -5.40 -3.01
N GLU A 20 15.79 -6.61 -2.92
CA GLU A 20 15.14 -7.79 -3.51
C GLU A 20 13.97 -8.31 -2.69
N ARG A 21 14.12 -8.30 -1.39
CA ARG A 21 13.09 -8.77 -0.46
C ARG A 21 12.49 -7.61 0.29
N GLY A 22 11.19 -7.65 0.44
CA GLY A 22 10.50 -6.63 1.18
C GLY A 22 9.23 -7.15 1.81
N GLN A 23 8.48 -6.22 2.36
CA GLN A 23 7.20 -6.49 3.01
C GLN A 23 6.15 -5.61 2.36
N ALA A 24 4.99 -6.19 2.09
CA ALA A 24 3.83 -5.44 1.62
C ALA A 24 2.83 -5.34 2.77
N HIS A 25 2.56 -4.14 3.22
CA HIS A 25 1.61 -3.89 4.29
C HIS A 25 0.32 -3.36 3.68
N ILE A 26 -0.75 -4.14 3.79
CA ILE A 26 -2.05 -3.78 3.25
C ILE A 26 -2.97 -3.42 4.42
N GLN A 27 -3.36 -2.16 4.49
CA GLN A 27 -4.38 -1.70 5.43
C GLN A 27 -5.69 -1.54 4.68
N SER A 28 -6.65 -2.38 5.00
CA SER A 28 -7.96 -2.36 4.35
C SER A 28 -9.04 -2.03 5.37
N SER A 29 -9.58 -0.84 5.29
CA SER A 29 -10.73 -0.43 6.09
C SER A 29 -12.00 -0.56 5.25
N PHE A 30 -13.15 -0.31 5.88
CA PHE A 30 -14.41 -0.32 5.14
C PHE A 30 -14.49 0.81 4.10
N ASN A 31 -13.67 1.83 4.24
CA ASN A 31 -13.74 3.02 3.38
C ASN A 31 -12.56 3.17 2.43
N ASN A 32 -11.46 2.47 2.65
CA ASN A 32 -10.26 2.68 1.84
C ASN A 32 -9.31 1.50 1.97
N THR A 33 -8.36 1.42 1.04
CA THR A 33 -7.27 0.44 1.09
C THR A 33 -5.96 1.17 0.84
N ILE A 34 -4.99 0.96 1.71
CA ILE A 34 -3.66 1.54 1.60
C ILE A 34 -2.66 0.40 1.49
N VAL A 35 -1.82 0.45 0.48
CA VAL A 35 -0.75 -0.54 0.27
C VAL A 35 0.59 0.17 0.41
N THR A 36 1.41 -0.29 1.34
CA THR A 36 2.75 0.23 1.56
C THR A 36 3.74 -0.91 1.40
N ILE A 37 4.73 -0.72 0.54
CA ILE A 37 5.78 -1.71 0.34
C ILE A 37 7.06 -1.20 0.98
N THR A 38 7.61 -2.00 1.86
CA THR A 38 8.78 -1.66 2.65
C THR A 38 9.90 -2.67 2.43
N ASP A 39 11.09 -2.34 2.91
CA ASP A 39 12.16 -3.32 3.01
C ASP A 39 11.94 -4.22 4.24
N THR A 40 12.85 -5.16 4.48
CA THR A 40 12.73 -6.09 5.61
C THR A 40 12.85 -5.40 6.96
N LYS A 41 13.38 -4.20 6.99
CA LYS A 41 13.53 -3.40 8.21
C LYS A 41 12.33 -2.50 8.48
N GLY A 42 11.40 -2.42 7.54
CA GLY A 42 10.21 -1.61 7.68
C GLY A 42 10.30 -0.21 7.08
N LYS A 43 11.37 0.11 6.37
CA LYS A 43 11.49 1.40 5.68
C LYS A 43 10.65 1.41 4.42
N ALA A 44 9.76 2.38 4.29
CA ALA A 44 8.87 2.46 3.14
C ALA A 44 9.65 2.74 1.85
N ILE A 45 9.37 1.96 0.82
CA ILE A 45 9.94 2.13 -0.51
C ILE A 45 8.91 2.75 -1.45
N SER A 46 7.69 2.25 -1.41
CA SER A 46 6.60 2.79 -2.21
C SER A 46 5.29 2.61 -1.47
N TRP A 47 4.30 3.40 -1.84
CA TRP A 47 2.96 3.27 -1.29
C TRP A 47 1.95 3.81 -2.28
N ALA A 48 0.73 3.34 -2.16
CA ALA A 48 -0.40 3.85 -2.91
C ALA A 48 -1.67 3.56 -2.13
N SER A 49 -2.67 4.38 -2.37
CA SER A 49 -3.99 4.17 -1.77
C SER A 49 -5.06 4.47 -2.82
N ALA A 50 -6.27 4.00 -2.57
CA ALA A 50 -7.38 4.29 -3.47
C ALA A 50 -7.63 5.80 -3.57
N GLY A 51 -7.52 6.51 -2.45
CA GLY A 51 -7.69 7.97 -2.44
C GLY A 51 -6.60 8.71 -3.20
N GLU A 52 -5.38 8.24 -3.12
CA GLU A 52 -4.24 8.84 -3.83
C GLU A 52 -4.38 8.70 -5.35
N LEU A 53 -4.98 7.62 -5.82
CA LEU A 53 -5.20 7.38 -7.24
C LEU A 53 -6.38 8.15 -7.82
N GLY A 54 -7.09 8.92 -7.00
CA GLY A 54 -8.20 9.74 -7.46
C GLY A 54 -9.59 9.18 -7.20
N TYR A 55 -9.70 8.01 -6.61
CA TYR A 55 -11.00 7.47 -6.20
C TYR A 55 -11.55 8.29 -5.03
N ARG A 56 -12.82 8.59 -5.06
CA ARG A 56 -13.46 9.45 -4.07
C ARG A 56 -14.68 8.77 -3.45
N GLY A 57 -14.96 9.09 -2.20
CA GLY A 57 -16.13 8.61 -1.51
C GLY A 57 -16.21 7.10 -1.45
N SER A 58 -17.36 6.54 -1.78
CA SER A 58 -17.58 5.09 -1.71
C SER A 58 -16.75 4.29 -2.70
N ARG A 59 -16.21 4.93 -3.72
CA ARG A 59 -15.36 4.24 -4.71
C ARG A 59 -14.05 3.76 -4.11
N LYS A 60 -13.57 4.40 -3.06
CA LYS A 60 -12.33 4.02 -2.39
C LYS A 60 -12.43 2.64 -1.70
N SER A 61 -13.63 2.22 -1.35
CA SER A 61 -13.83 0.96 -0.64
C SER A 61 -13.96 -0.25 -1.56
N THR A 62 -13.96 -0.03 -2.88
CA THR A 62 -14.18 -1.12 -3.84
C THR A 62 -12.93 -2.01 -3.97
N PRO A 63 -13.11 -3.31 -4.26
CA PRO A 63 -11.97 -4.19 -4.54
C PRO A 63 -11.15 -3.74 -5.74
N PHE A 64 -11.80 -3.15 -6.75
CA PHE A 64 -11.09 -2.64 -7.93
C PHE A 64 -10.12 -1.52 -7.55
N ALA A 65 -10.53 -0.59 -6.67
CA ALA A 65 -9.65 0.48 -6.20
C ALA A 65 -8.46 -0.09 -5.43
N ALA A 66 -8.69 -1.10 -4.61
CA ALA A 66 -7.61 -1.79 -3.90
C ALA A 66 -6.64 -2.47 -4.88
N GLN A 67 -7.17 -3.07 -5.93
CA GLN A 67 -6.37 -3.68 -6.98
C GLN A 67 -5.45 -2.65 -7.65
N MET A 68 -5.99 -1.50 -8.02
CA MET A 68 -5.22 -0.44 -8.65
C MET A 68 -4.15 0.12 -7.72
N ALA A 69 -4.47 0.29 -6.44
CA ALA A 69 -3.51 0.76 -5.44
C ALA A 69 -2.36 -0.23 -5.30
N ALA A 70 -2.66 -1.50 -5.17
CA ALA A 70 -1.63 -2.54 -5.05
C ALA A 70 -0.75 -2.62 -6.29
N GLU A 71 -1.35 -2.54 -7.46
CA GLU A 71 -0.61 -2.56 -8.72
C GLU A 71 0.34 -1.37 -8.84
N THR A 72 -0.12 -0.18 -8.50
CA THR A 72 0.69 1.03 -8.54
C THR A 72 1.87 0.93 -7.57
N ALA A 73 1.61 0.51 -6.33
CA ALA A 73 2.67 0.34 -5.34
C ALA A 73 3.68 -0.72 -5.77
N ALA A 74 3.20 -1.83 -6.32
CA ALA A 74 4.07 -2.92 -6.77
C ALA A 74 4.99 -2.48 -7.92
N LYS A 75 4.45 -1.77 -8.89
CA LYS A 75 5.26 -1.28 -10.02
C LYS A 75 6.36 -0.33 -9.55
N ALA A 76 6.02 0.57 -8.62
CA ALA A 76 7.00 1.49 -8.07
C ALA A 76 8.09 0.74 -7.28
N ALA A 77 7.71 -0.27 -6.52
CA ALA A 77 8.67 -1.09 -5.77
C ALA A 77 9.57 -1.89 -6.70
N MET A 78 9.04 -2.40 -7.80
CA MET A 78 9.82 -3.18 -8.76
C MET A 78 10.90 -2.34 -9.44
N GLU A 79 10.69 -1.04 -9.57
CA GLU A 79 11.72 -0.12 -10.06
C GLU A 79 12.95 -0.10 -9.16
N HIS A 80 12.78 -0.41 -7.89
CA HIS A 80 13.89 -0.52 -6.93
C HIS A 80 14.45 -1.93 -6.83
N GLY A 81 14.10 -2.80 -7.77
CA GLY A 81 14.64 -4.16 -7.84
C GLY A 81 13.95 -5.18 -6.98
N MET A 82 12.81 -4.87 -6.40
CA MET A 82 12.10 -5.79 -5.53
C MET A 82 11.50 -6.95 -6.33
N LYS A 83 11.68 -8.17 -5.82
CA LYS A 83 11.18 -9.39 -6.47
C LYS A 83 10.28 -10.20 -5.56
N THR A 84 10.57 -10.25 -4.27
CA THR A 84 9.89 -11.11 -3.32
C THR A 84 9.35 -10.28 -2.18
N VAL A 85 8.10 -10.52 -1.79
CA VAL A 85 7.47 -9.80 -0.67
C VAL A 85 6.78 -10.78 0.28
N GLU A 86 6.77 -10.40 1.55
CA GLU A 86 5.91 -10.99 2.56
C GLU A 86 4.73 -10.05 2.75
N VAL A 87 3.52 -10.59 2.71
CA VAL A 87 2.31 -9.78 2.79
C VAL A 87 1.76 -9.80 4.21
N PHE A 88 1.55 -8.62 4.76
CA PHE A 88 0.91 -8.44 6.06
C PHE A 88 -0.37 -7.65 5.85
N VAL A 89 -1.50 -8.31 6.10
CA VAL A 89 -2.82 -7.75 5.88
C VAL A 89 -3.43 -7.32 7.20
N LYS A 90 -4.03 -6.15 7.21
CA LYS A 90 -4.62 -5.58 8.40
C LYS A 90 -5.97 -4.96 8.08
N GLY A 91 -6.98 -5.29 8.86
CA GLY A 91 -8.30 -4.68 8.75
C GLY A 91 -9.32 -5.52 8.00
N PRO A 92 -10.60 -5.18 8.13
CA PRO A 92 -11.71 -6.00 7.62
C PRO A 92 -12.22 -5.61 6.23
N GLY A 93 -11.56 -4.70 5.52
CA GLY A 93 -12.07 -4.15 4.27
C GLY A 93 -12.22 -5.18 3.15
N GLN A 94 -13.02 -4.86 2.16
CA GLN A 94 -13.28 -5.73 1.01
C GLN A 94 -12.07 -5.85 0.07
N GLY A 95 -11.15 -4.91 0.12
CA GLY A 95 -10.01 -4.86 -0.77
C GLY A 95 -8.84 -5.76 -0.42
N ARG A 96 -8.93 -6.50 0.69
CA ARG A 96 -7.83 -7.33 1.17
C ARG A 96 -7.32 -8.32 0.11
N GLU A 97 -8.21 -9.18 -0.36
CA GLU A 97 -7.85 -10.23 -1.30
C GLU A 97 -7.47 -9.68 -2.66
N ALA A 98 -8.20 -8.66 -3.13
CA ALA A 98 -7.91 -8.04 -4.40
C ALA A 98 -6.51 -7.41 -4.42
N ALA A 99 -6.12 -6.77 -3.34
CA ALA A 99 -4.78 -6.19 -3.21
C ALA A 99 -3.70 -7.27 -3.25
N ILE A 100 -3.89 -8.37 -2.52
CA ILE A 100 -2.92 -9.47 -2.50
C ILE A 100 -2.76 -10.07 -3.90
N ARG A 101 -3.85 -10.34 -4.58
CA ARG A 101 -3.81 -10.88 -5.94
C ARG A 101 -3.11 -9.94 -6.91
N SER A 102 -3.34 -8.65 -6.76
CA SER A 102 -2.72 -7.66 -7.65
C SER A 102 -1.22 -7.57 -7.47
N LEU A 103 -0.72 -7.75 -6.26
CA LEU A 103 0.72 -7.82 -6.02
C LEU A 103 1.34 -8.97 -6.79
N GLN A 104 0.69 -10.12 -6.78
CA GLN A 104 1.17 -11.30 -7.51
C GLN A 104 1.10 -11.09 -9.02
N VAL A 105 0.00 -10.55 -9.52
CA VAL A 105 -0.19 -10.28 -10.95
C VAL A 105 0.82 -9.25 -11.46
N ALA A 106 1.20 -8.29 -10.63
CA ALA A 106 2.19 -7.28 -11.03
C ALA A 106 3.59 -7.85 -11.20
N GLY A 107 3.86 -9.03 -10.67
CA GLY A 107 5.15 -9.71 -10.85
C GLY A 107 5.93 -9.97 -9.58
N LEU A 108 5.39 -9.63 -8.42
CA LEU A 108 6.03 -9.91 -7.14
C LEU A 108 5.72 -11.33 -6.67
N ASP A 109 6.74 -12.03 -6.21
CA ASP A 109 6.57 -13.34 -5.60
C ASP A 109 6.17 -13.18 -4.13
N ILE A 110 5.05 -13.77 -3.77
CA ILE A 110 4.56 -13.73 -2.40
C ILE A 110 5.00 -14.99 -1.67
N THR A 111 5.82 -14.83 -0.64
CA THR A 111 6.34 -15.97 0.12
C THR A 111 5.55 -16.24 1.38
N LEU A 112 4.88 -15.24 1.93
CA LEU A 112 4.14 -15.34 3.17
C LEU A 112 2.95 -14.39 3.13
N ILE A 113 1.80 -14.87 3.61
CA ILE A 113 0.63 -14.02 3.81
C ILE A 113 0.22 -14.18 5.27
N LYS A 114 0.22 -13.07 6.00
CA LYS A 114 -0.12 -13.07 7.42
C LYS A 114 -1.12 -11.98 7.73
N ASP A 115 -2.13 -12.32 8.52
CA ASP A 115 -3.10 -11.33 9.01
C ASP A 115 -2.59 -10.78 10.34
N VAL A 116 -2.36 -9.47 10.37
CA VAL A 116 -1.85 -8.78 11.55
C VAL A 116 -2.87 -7.80 12.12
N THR A 117 -4.14 -8.04 11.85
CA THR A 117 -5.21 -7.19 12.39
C THR A 117 -5.12 -7.16 13.92
N PRO A 118 -5.04 -5.96 14.53
CA PRO A 118 -4.90 -5.88 15.97
C PRO A 118 -6.18 -6.30 16.68
N ILE A 119 -6.01 -7.11 17.70
CA ILE A 119 -7.11 -7.54 18.56
C ILE A 119 -6.83 -7.02 19.96
N PRO A 120 -7.60 -6.05 20.46
CA PRO A 120 -7.35 -5.51 21.79
C PRO A 120 -7.70 -6.53 22.89
N HIS A 121 -6.91 -6.54 23.94
CA HIS A 121 -7.19 -7.34 25.14
C HIS A 121 -8.11 -6.52 26.07
N ASN A 122 -9.31 -6.19 25.61
CA ASN A 122 -10.27 -5.26 26.17
C ASN A 122 -9.94 -3.77 25.98
N GLY A 123 -8.67 -3.38 25.99
CA GLY A 123 -8.21 -2.05 25.62
C GLY A 123 -9.00 -0.88 26.19
N CYS A 124 -9.03 0.20 25.43
CA CYS A 124 -9.78 1.40 25.81
C CYS A 124 -11.27 1.25 25.55
N ARG A 125 -12.06 1.98 26.32
CA ARG A 125 -13.50 2.03 26.10
C ARG A 125 -13.77 2.58 24.71
N PRO A 126 -14.59 1.89 23.87
CA PRO A 126 -14.92 2.39 22.55
C PRO A 126 -15.79 3.65 22.63
N PRO A 127 -15.80 4.47 21.57
CA PRO A 127 -16.68 5.63 21.54
C PRO A 127 -18.14 5.22 21.53
N LYS A 128 -19.01 6.16 21.88
CA LYS A 128 -20.43 5.87 21.89
C LYS A 128 -20.94 5.56 20.49
N ARG A 129 -22.09 4.90 20.44
CA ARG A 129 -22.74 4.56 19.18
C ARG A 129 -22.96 5.78 18.30
N ARG A 130 -22.74 5.60 17.02
CA ARG A 130 -23.09 6.60 16.03
C ARG A 130 -24.61 6.71 15.95
N ARG A 131 -25.11 7.92 16.00
CA ARG A 131 -26.54 8.19 15.76
C ARG A 131 -26.80 8.08 14.26
N VAL A 132 -27.81 7.31 13.93
CA VAL A 132 -28.21 7.12 12.54
C VAL A 132 -29.56 7.80 12.28
#